data_41ee3a16ddeb7ad9a91c961024d0b718
#
_entry.id   41ee3a16ddeb7ad9a91c961024d0b718
#
_cell.length_a   1.000
_cell.length_b   1.000
_cell.length_c   1.000
_cell.angle_alpha   90.00
_cell.angle_beta   90.00
_cell.angle_gamma   90.00
#
_symmetry.space_group_name_H-M   'P 1'
#
loop_
_entity.id
_entity.type
_entity.pdbx_description
1 polymer ?
#
loop_
_entity_poly.entity_id
_entity_poly.type
_entity_poly.pdbx_seq_one_letter_code
_entity_poly.pdbx_strand_id
1 'polypeptide(L)'
;MYRDIVKRILDIVLALCGILVLWPVMLIIAVAIRIESPGPVLFRQSRSGLHKQPFTLIKFRTMKVGAPSAIPTAEIGELGRYTTRIGRFLRCASLDELPQLWHILVGEMSVVGPRPVILQEKALIAERDRYGANDVRPGLTGWAQINGRDTLSMKEKARYDGEYVRHLSFRFDCLCFFRTIGKVLRCDGVLEK
;
A
#
# COMPACT_ATOMS: atom_id res chain seq x y z
N MET A 1 -13.24 -20.74 -4.82
CA MET A 1 -13.51 -20.79 -3.36
C MET A 1 -12.47 -20.03 -2.53
N TYR A 2 -11.13 -20.25 -2.69
CA TYR A 2 -10.15 -19.46 -1.92
C TYR A 2 -10.25 -17.97 -2.20
N ARG A 3 -10.17 -17.55 -3.47
CA ARG A 3 -10.17 -16.15 -3.91
C ARG A 3 -11.36 -15.34 -3.38
N ASP A 4 -12.54 -15.92 -3.36
CA ASP A 4 -13.77 -15.16 -3.16
C ASP A 4 -14.27 -15.18 -1.72
N ILE A 5 -14.08 -16.30 -1.02
CA ILE A 5 -14.62 -16.52 0.33
C ILE A 5 -13.51 -16.60 1.37
N VAL A 6 -12.64 -17.61 1.28
CA VAL A 6 -11.65 -17.88 2.34
C VAL A 6 -10.70 -16.72 2.51
N LYS A 7 -10.17 -16.18 1.40
CA LYS A 7 -9.30 -15.01 1.42
C LYS A 7 -9.99 -13.81 2.06
N ARG A 8 -11.24 -13.56 1.73
CA ARG A 8 -12.00 -12.44 2.30
C ARG A 8 -12.20 -12.57 3.81
N ILE A 9 -12.50 -13.77 4.31
CA ILE A 9 -12.63 -14.02 5.75
C ILE A 9 -11.28 -13.77 6.45
N LEU A 10 -10.18 -14.28 5.88
CA LEU A 10 -8.84 -14.04 6.42
C LEU A 10 -8.46 -12.56 6.42
N ASP A 11 -8.75 -11.84 5.35
CA ASP A 11 -8.53 -10.40 5.25
C ASP A 11 -9.27 -9.65 6.37
N ILE A 12 -10.54 -9.96 6.61
CA ILE A 12 -11.35 -9.32 7.67
C ILE A 12 -10.77 -9.62 9.05
N VAL A 13 -10.48 -10.90 9.34
CA VAL A 13 -9.94 -11.33 10.64
C VAL A 13 -8.60 -10.64 10.90
N LEU A 14 -7.67 -10.67 9.93
CA LEU A 14 -6.36 -10.03 10.08
C LEU A 14 -6.46 -8.52 10.23
N ALA A 15 -7.34 -7.86 9.47
CA ALA A 15 -7.54 -6.42 9.57
C ALA A 15 -8.14 -6.03 10.94
N LEU A 16 -9.15 -6.77 11.41
CA LEU A 16 -9.77 -6.53 12.70
C LEU A 16 -8.77 -6.73 13.85
N CYS A 17 -8.04 -7.85 13.85
CA CYS A 17 -6.98 -8.09 14.84
C CYS A 17 -5.91 -7.01 14.79
N GLY A 18 -5.48 -6.62 13.58
CA GLY A 18 -4.51 -5.55 13.37
C GLY A 18 -5.00 -4.22 13.95
N ILE A 19 -6.24 -3.83 13.70
CA ILE A 19 -6.81 -2.60 14.27
C ILE A 19 -6.87 -2.67 15.79
N LEU A 20 -7.38 -3.78 16.36
CA LEU A 20 -7.53 -3.95 17.80
C LEU A 20 -6.18 -3.94 18.55
N VAL A 21 -5.13 -4.47 17.95
CA VAL A 21 -3.79 -4.51 18.56
C VAL A 21 -3.02 -3.20 18.34
N LEU A 22 -3.12 -2.62 17.14
CA LEU A 22 -2.28 -1.50 16.75
C LEU A 22 -2.91 -0.11 16.95
N TRP A 23 -4.18 -0.01 17.41
CA TRP A 23 -4.82 1.29 17.64
C TRP A 23 -4.05 2.21 18.60
N PRO A 24 -3.39 1.72 19.70
CA PRO A 24 -2.62 2.62 20.56
C PRO A 24 -1.39 3.19 19.83
N VAL A 25 -0.73 2.34 19.02
CA VAL A 25 0.38 2.78 18.18
C VAL A 25 -0.08 3.81 17.14
N MET A 26 -1.23 3.58 16.52
CA MET A 26 -1.82 4.53 15.56
C MET A 26 -2.13 5.88 16.23
N LEU A 27 -2.60 5.88 17.49
CA LEU A 27 -2.85 7.10 18.25
C LEU A 27 -1.53 7.86 18.53
N ILE A 28 -0.49 7.16 18.97
CA ILE A 28 0.83 7.74 19.21
C ILE A 28 1.38 8.37 17.92
N ILE A 29 1.29 7.67 16.80
CA ILE A 29 1.70 8.19 15.47
C ILE A 29 0.90 9.45 15.11
N ALA A 30 -0.40 9.45 15.33
CA ALA A 30 -1.26 10.59 15.03
C ALA A 30 -0.84 11.84 15.82
N VAL A 31 -0.58 11.69 17.10
CA VAL A 31 -0.10 12.76 17.99
C VAL A 31 1.29 13.24 17.53
N ALA A 32 2.22 12.33 17.24
CA ALA A 32 3.56 12.66 16.79
C ALA A 32 3.56 13.49 15.48
N ILE A 33 2.75 13.08 14.49
CA ILE A 33 2.58 13.83 13.24
C ILE A 33 2.05 15.24 13.51
N ARG A 34 1.08 15.36 14.43
CA ARG A 34 0.47 16.65 14.75
C ARG A 34 1.43 17.62 15.44
N ILE A 35 2.31 17.10 16.28
CA ILE A 35 3.35 17.87 16.97
C ILE A 35 4.44 18.34 15.97
N GLU A 36 4.90 17.46 15.06
CA GLU A 36 5.98 17.79 14.15
C GLU A 36 5.56 18.79 13.06
N SER A 37 4.33 18.69 12.57
CA SER A 37 3.91 19.46 11.38
C SER A 37 2.43 19.83 11.47
N PRO A 38 2.08 21.13 11.29
CA PRO A 38 0.69 21.56 11.28
C PRO A 38 -0.08 20.94 10.11
N GLY A 39 -1.40 20.73 10.28
CA GLY A 39 -2.29 20.19 9.25
C GLY A 39 -2.89 18.83 9.57
N PRO A 40 -3.55 18.15 8.64
CA PRO A 40 -4.24 16.88 8.86
C PRO A 40 -3.26 15.75 9.17
N VAL A 41 -3.64 14.83 10.06
CA VAL A 41 -2.86 13.63 10.41
C VAL A 41 -2.89 12.62 9.28
N LEU A 42 -4.02 12.49 8.60
CA LEU A 42 -4.23 11.55 7.50
C LEU A 42 -4.08 12.24 6.15
N PHE A 43 -3.40 11.57 5.26
CA PHE A 43 -3.32 11.87 3.84
C PHE A 43 -4.36 11.04 3.09
N ARG A 44 -5.03 11.64 2.12
CA ARG A 44 -6.07 11.00 1.30
C ARG A 44 -5.72 11.15 -0.17
N GLN A 45 -5.87 10.06 -0.94
CA GLN A 45 -5.58 10.08 -2.37
C GLN A 45 -6.46 9.07 -3.11
N SER A 46 -7.04 9.48 -4.25
CA SER A 46 -7.81 8.57 -5.10
C SER A 46 -6.90 7.54 -5.76
N ARG A 47 -7.30 6.27 -5.67
CA ARG A 47 -6.58 5.12 -6.21
C ARG A 47 -7.52 4.22 -7.01
N SER A 48 -6.94 3.44 -7.93
CA SER A 48 -7.63 2.40 -8.65
C SER A 48 -7.80 1.16 -7.76
N GLY A 49 -9.02 0.74 -7.55
CA GLY A 49 -9.41 -0.45 -6.81
C GLY A 49 -9.82 -1.62 -7.70
N LEU A 50 -10.60 -2.55 -7.14
CA LEU A 50 -11.18 -3.71 -7.85
C LEU A 50 -11.95 -3.25 -9.10
N HIS A 51 -11.72 -3.93 -10.23
CA HIS A 51 -12.33 -3.59 -11.52
C HIS A 51 -12.15 -2.12 -11.92
N LYS A 52 -11.02 -1.52 -11.52
CA LYS A 52 -10.67 -0.11 -11.77
C LYS A 52 -11.63 0.90 -11.12
N GLN A 53 -12.49 0.47 -10.19
CA GLN A 53 -13.35 1.39 -9.44
C GLN A 53 -12.50 2.28 -8.54
N PRO A 54 -12.66 3.60 -8.61
CA PRO A 54 -11.87 4.50 -7.77
C PRO A 54 -12.31 4.42 -6.31
N PHE A 55 -11.35 4.44 -5.39
CA PHE A 55 -11.59 4.60 -3.96
C PHE A 55 -10.61 5.61 -3.36
N THR A 56 -10.94 6.17 -2.20
CA THR A 56 -10.09 7.15 -1.52
C THR A 56 -9.22 6.44 -0.48
N LEU A 57 -7.99 6.12 -0.86
CA LEU A 57 -7.01 5.53 0.04
C LEU A 57 -6.60 6.52 1.12
N ILE A 58 -6.54 6.05 2.38
CA ILE A 58 -6.06 6.80 3.53
C ILE A 58 -4.73 6.23 4.04
N LYS A 59 -3.83 7.12 4.46
CA LYS A 59 -2.58 6.76 5.16
C LYS A 59 -2.15 7.89 6.09
N PHE A 60 -1.25 7.62 7.00
CA PHE A 60 -0.64 8.68 7.79
C PHE A 60 0.15 9.63 6.88
N ARG A 61 0.06 10.92 7.18
CA ARG A 61 0.82 11.95 6.46
C ARG A 61 2.30 11.84 6.82
N THR A 62 3.12 11.64 5.79
CA THR A 62 4.59 11.54 5.90
C THR A 62 5.30 12.73 5.29
N MET A 63 4.56 13.62 4.62
CA MET A 63 5.09 14.80 3.94
C MET A 63 4.45 16.07 4.50
N LYS A 64 5.16 17.19 4.35
CA LYS A 64 4.65 18.54 4.67
C LYS A 64 3.42 18.87 3.83
N VAL A 65 2.57 19.75 4.36
CA VAL A 65 1.45 20.31 3.59
C VAL A 65 2.00 21.07 2.38
N GLY A 66 1.38 20.87 1.20
CA GLY A 66 1.84 21.45 -0.08
C GLY A 66 2.79 20.56 -0.89
N ALA A 67 3.17 19.37 -0.39
CA ALA A 67 3.91 18.41 -1.20
C ALA A 67 3.08 17.94 -2.41
N PRO A 68 3.70 17.68 -3.58
CA PRO A 68 3.02 17.17 -4.76
C PRO A 68 2.31 15.85 -4.45
N SER A 69 1.02 15.75 -4.77
CA SER A 69 0.19 14.57 -4.49
C SER A 69 -0.39 13.90 -5.73
N ALA A 70 -0.32 14.56 -6.89
CA ALA A 70 -0.92 14.07 -8.13
C ALA A 70 0.02 13.15 -8.95
N ILE A 71 1.27 13.01 -8.55
CA ILE A 71 2.29 12.20 -9.23
C ILE A 71 2.75 11.04 -8.34
N PRO A 72 3.26 9.93 -8.92
CA PRO A 72 3.86 8.85 -8.16
C PRO A 72 5.01 9.37 -7.28
N THR A 73 5.13 8.84 -6.08
CA THR A 73 6.19 9.24 -5.13
C THR A 73 7.60 9.08 -5.73
N ALA A 74 7.80 8.07 -6.57
CA ALA A 74 9.08 7.83 -7.25
C ALA A 74 9.47 8.92 -8.28
N GLU A 75 8.49 9.72 -8.74
CA GLU A 75 8.70 10.80 -9.70
C GLU A 75 8.86 12.17 -9.02
N ILE A 76 8.72 12.26 -7.69
CA ILE A 76 8.92 13.50 -6.95
C ILE A 76 10.43 13.74 -6.85
N GLY A 77 10.93 14.73 -7.57
CA GLY A 77 12.29 15.22 -7.39
C GLY A 77 12.48 15.76 -5.97
N GLU A 78 13.68 15.59 -5.39
CA GLU A 78 14.00 16.06 -4.03
C GLU A 78 12.97 15.61 -2.95
N LEU A 79 12.59 14.34 -2.99
CA LEU A 79 11.61 13.76 -2.07
C LEU A 79 11.90 14.08 -0.59
N GLY A 80 13.19 14.08 -0.21
CA GLY A 80 13.64 14.39 1.15
C GLY A 80 13.27 15.79 1.62
N ARG A 81 13.10 16.77 0.72
CA ARG A 81 12.71 18.14 1.05
C ARG A 81 11.28 18.25 1.60
N TYR A 82 10.42 17.39 1.11
CA TYR A 82 9.00 17.36 1.51
C TYR A 82 8.75 16.38 2.66
N THR A 83 9.57 15.36 2.83
CA THR A 83 9.36 14.33 3.86
C THR A 83 9.71 14.88 5.25
N THR A 84 8.81 14.68 6.23
CA THR A 84 9.06 15.04 7.63
C THR A 84 9.99 13.99 8.29
N ARG A 85 10.60 14.31 9.45
CA ARG A 85 11.48 13.36 10.17
C ARG A 85 10.71 12.11 10.62
N ILE A 86 9.53 12.32 11.24
CA ILE A 86 8.62 11.23 11.61
C ILE A 86 8.14 10.51 10.36
N GLY A 87 7.81 11.25 9.29
CA GLY A 87 7.37 10.67 8.01
C GLY A 87 8.40 9.72 7.41
N ARG A 88 9.70 10.03 7.50
CA ARG A 88 10.79 9.15 7.05
C ARG A 88 10.78 7.83 7.82
N PHE A 89 10.73 7.90 9.14
CA PHE A 89 10.64 6.72 9.99
C PHE A 89 9.39 5.87 9.67
N LEU A 90 8.22 6.51 9.55
CA LEU A 90 6.97 5.81 9.24
C LEU A 90 7.04 5.10 7.89
N ARG A 91 7.61 5.72 6.86
CA ARG A 91 7.78 5.10 5.53
C ARG A 91 8.74 3.93 5.55
N CYS A 92 9.88 4.06 6.24
CA CYS A 92 10.84 2.98 6.42
C CYS A 92 10.20 1.75 7.08
N ALA A 93 9.46 1.96 8.16
CA ALA A 93 8.76 0.91 8.89
C ALA A 93 7.38 0.52 8.28
N SER A 94 6.97 1.18 7.16
CA SER A 94 5.63 1.02 6.55
C SER A 94 4.46 1.27 7.52
N LEU A 95 4.70 1.99 8.62
CA LEU A 95 3.69 2.33 9.62
C LEU A 95 2.71 3.40 9.12
N ASP A 96 3.08 4.15 8.09
CA ASP A 96 2.19 5.10 7.42
C ASP A 96 1.00 4.43 6.75
N GLU A 97 1.09 3.14 6.46
CA GLU A 97 0.05 2.37 5.78
C GLU A 97 -0.96 1.72 6.76
N LEU A 98 -0.75 1.79 8.10
CA LEU A 98 -1.66 1.19 9.08
C LEU A 98 -3.14 1.61 8.94
N PRO A 99 -3.49 2.87 8.62
CA PRO A 99 -4.89 3.24 8.41
C PRO A 99 -5.58 2.46 7.27
N GLN A 100 -4.82 1.84 6.34
CA GLN A 100 -5.38 1.03 5.26
C GLN A 100 -6.01 -0.28 5.75
N LEU A 101 -5.76 -0.71 6.98
CA LEU A 101 -6.50 -1.82 7.60
C LEU A 101 -8.02 -1.59 7.57
N TRP A 102 -8.46 -0.33 7.65
CA TRP A 102 -9.86 0.03 7.45
C TRP A 102 -10.37 -0.33 6.06
N HIS A 103 -9.59 -0.05 4.99
CA HIS A 103 -9.97 -0.40 3.62
C HIS A 103 -10.06 -1.91 3.41
N ILE A 104 -9.21 -2.67 4.11
CA ILE A 104 -9.30 -4.13 4.10
C ILE A 104 -10.60 -4.57 4.79
N LEU A 105 -10.92 -3.98 5.94
CA LEU A 105 -12.14 -4.34 6.70
C LEU A 105 -13.41 -4.05 5.91
N VAL A 106 -13.52 -2.91 5.23
CA VAL A 106 -14.70 -2.55 4.43
C VAL A 106 -14.75 -3.22 3.04
N GLY A 107 -13.64 -3.83 2.58
CA GLY A 107 -13.60 -4.62 1.34
C GLY A 107 -13.08 -3.91 0.10
N GLU A 108 -12.56 -2.70 0.24
CA GLU A 108 -11.89 -1.97 -0.84
C GLU A 108 -10.50 -2.53 -1.14
N MET A 109 -9.85 -3.11 -0.12
CA MET A 109 -8.52 -3.72 -0.22
C MET A 109 -8.48 -5.14 0.37
N SER A 110 -7.36 -5.81 0.18
CA SER A 110 -6.95 -7.09 0.73
C SER A 110 -5.61 -6.94 1.45
N VAL A 111 -5.24 -7.88 2.33
CA VAL A 111 -3.90 -7.91 2.93
C VAL A 111 -2.84 -8.11 1.84
N VAL A 112 -3.06 -9.07 0.94
CA VAL A 112 -2.13 -9.37 -0.17
C VAL A 112 -2.84 -9.16 -1.51
N GLY A 113 -2.19 -8.41 -2.41
CA GLY A 113 -2.70 -8.11 -3.75
C GLY A 113 -1.81 -7.11 -4.50
N PRO A 114 -2.14 -6.76 -5.75
CA PRO A 114 -1.48 -5.69 -6.48
C PRO A 114 -1.58 -4.35 -5.75
N ARG A 115 -0.49 -3.58 -5.68
CA ARG A 115 -0.52 -2.27 -5.01
C ARG A 115 -1.52 -1.32 -5.67
N PRO A 116 -2.38 -0.60 -4.90
CA PRO A 116 -3.30 0.37 -5.49
C PRO A 116 -2.53 1.55 -6.10
N VAL A 117 -2.72 1.78 -7.41
CA VAL A 117 -2.05 2.82 -8.17
C VAL A 117 -2.89 4.08 -8.27
N ILE A 118 -2.26 5.24 -8.47
CA ILE A 118 -2.98 6.50 -8.68
C ILE A 118 -3.71 6.47 -10.03
N LEU A 119 -4.83 7.17 -10.13
CA LEU A 119 -5.66 7.15 -11.35
C LEU A 119 -4.95 7.70 -12.59
N GLN A 120 -3.92 8.53 -12.38
CA GLN A 120 -3.08 9.11 -13.43
C GLN A 120 -2.14 8.09 -14.09
N GLU A 121 -1.80 6.98 -13.41
CA GLU A 121 -0.97 5.90 -13.96
C GLU A 121 -1.73 5.03 -14.97
N LYS A 122 -2.41 5.67 -15.94
CA LYS A 122 -3.26 4.99 -16.95
C LYS A 122 -2.52 3.89 -17.70
N ALA A 123 -1.24 4.11 -18.02
CA ALA A 123 -0.41 3.14 -18.73
C ALA A 123 -0.20 1.86 -17.90
N LEU A 124 0.06 1.97 -16.59
CA LEU A 124 0.19 0.82 -15.71
C LEU A 124 -1.15 0.10 -15.53
N ILE A 125 -2.25 0.84 -15.38
CA ILE A 125 -3.60 0.27 -15.29
C ILE A 125 -3.94 -0.52 -16.56
N ALA A 126 -3.66 0.02 -17.73
CA ALA A 126 -3.88 -0.67 -19.01
C ALA A 126 -2.98 -1.91 -19.19
N GLU A 127 -1.71 -1.84 -18.75
CA GLU A 127 -0.81 -2.99 -18.83
C GLU A 127 -1.27 -4.12 -17.88
N ARG A 128 -1.82 -3.79 -16.70
CA ARG A 128 -2.40 -4.75 -15.76
C ARG A 128 -3.62 -5.48 -16.30
N ASP A 129 -4.41 -4.87 -17.19
CA ASP A 129 -5.57 -5.53 -17.83
C ASP A 129 -5.14 -6.79 -18.60
N ARG A 130 -3.96 -6.79 -19.23
CA ARG A 130 -3.40 -7.95 -19.96
C ARG A 130 -3.18 -9.17 -19.07
N TYR A 131 -3.05 -8.96 -17.77
CA TYR A 131 -2.75 -10.00 -16.78
C TYR A 131 -3.91 -10.26 -15.82
N GLY A 132 -5.04 -9.57 -15.97
CA GLY A 132 -6.17 -9.67 -15.04
C GLY A 132 -5.88 -9.11 -13.65
N ALA A 133 -4.83 -8.27 -13.51
CA ALA A 133 -4.40 -7.76 -12.20
C ALA A 133 -5.33 -6.66 -11.65
N ASN A 134 -6.20 -6.10 -12.48
CA ASN A 134 -7.26 -5.17 -12.05
C ASN A 134 -8.54 -5.89 -11.59
N ASP A 135 -8.65 -7.23 -11.76
CA ASP A 135 -9.81 -8.03 -11.39
C ASP A 135 -9.66 -8.69 -10.01
N VAL A 136 -8.67 -8.26 -9.25
CA VAL A 136 -8.48 -8.63 -7.84
C VAL A 136 -8.42 -7.37 -6.98
N ARG A 137 -8.78 -7.50 -5.68
CA ARG A 137 -8.63 -6.38 -4.75
C ARG A 137 -7.18 -5.95 -4.63
N PRO A 138 -6.90 -4.64 -4.64
CA PRO A 138 -5.55 -4.16 -4.36
C PRO A 138 -5.12 -4.55 -2.95
N GLY A 139 -3.82 -4.80 -2.78
CA GLY A 139 -3.24 -5.27 -1.53
C GLY A 139 -2.51 -4.18 -0.75
N LEU A 140 -2.48 -4.35 0.59
CA LEU A 140 -1.56 -3.63 1.47
C LEU A 140 -0.12 -4.02 1.14
N THR A 141 0.12 -5.32 0.91
CA THR A 141 1.35 -5.85 0.33
C THR A 141 1.06 -6.70 -0.90
N GLY A 142 2.10 -7.07 -1.67
CA GLY A 142 1.93 -7.87 -2.87
C GLY A 142 3.24 -8.30 -3.51
N TRP A 143 3.13 -9.17 -4.51
CA TRP A 143 4.28 -9.81 -5.14
C TRP A 143 5.24 -8.81 -5.79
N ALA A 144 4.75 -7.77 -6.47
CA ALA A 144 5.58 -6.70 -7.02
C ALA A 144 6.31 -5.91 -5.91
N GLN A 145 5.63 -5.66 -4.77
CA GLN A 145 6.21 -4.90 -3.66
C GLN A 145 7.40 -5.63 -3.02
N ILE A 146 7.33 -6.95 -2.86
CA ILE A 146 8.44 -7.73 -2.29
C ILE A 146 9.57 -8.03 -3.29
N ASN A 147 9.35 -7.84 -4.60
CA ASN A 147 10.35 -8.10 -5.65
C ASN A 147 11.02 -6.82 -6.20
N GLY A 148 10.77 -5.65 -5.60
CA GLY A 148 11.47 -4.41 -6.01
C GLY A 148 10.69 -3.13 -5.73
N ARG A 149 9.37 -3.20 -5.50
CA ARG A 149 8.53 -2.05 -5.12
C ARG A 149 8.70 -0.86 -6.08
N ASP A 150 9.30 0.24 -5.62
CA ASP A 150 9.44 1.49 -6.37
C ASP A 150 10.58 1.45 -7.40
N THR A 151 11.49 0.48 -7.33
CA THR A 151 12.59 0.32 -8.28
C THR A 151 12.19 -0.42 -9.57
N LEU A 152 11.04 -1.07 -9.57
CA LEU A 152 10.54 -1.80 -10.74
C LEU A 152 10.01 -0.84 -11.81
N SER A 153 10.30 -1.14 -13.07
CA SER A 153 9.63 -0.51 -14.21
C SER A 153 8.13 -0.83 -14.23
N MET A 154 7.36 -0.02 -14.96
CA MET A 154 5.93 -0.23 -15.12
C MET A 154 5.58 -1.64 -15.63
N LYS A 155 6.32 -2.15 -16.64
CA LYS A 155 6.09 -3.48 -17.21
C LYS A 155 6.40 -4.59 -16.21
N GLU A 156 7.46 -4.45 -15.42
CA GLU A 156 7.80 -5.41 -14.37
C GLU A 156 6.75 -5.44 -13.28
N LYS A 157 6.26 -4.27 -12.82
CA LYS A 157 5.15 -4.18 -11.87
C LYS A 157 3.93 -4.95 -12.36
N ALA A 158 3.49 -4.68 -13.60
CA ALA A 158 2.32 -5.35 -14.20
C ALA A 158 2.56 -6.86 -14.35
N ARG A 159 3.76 -7.30 -14.72
CA ARG A 159 4.12 -8.72 -14.84
C ARG A 159 4.07 -9.43 -13.49
N TYR A 160 4.67 -8.86 -12.44
CA TYR A 160 4.62 -9.43 -11.09
C TYR A 160 3.20 -9.45 -10.52
N ASP A 161 2.41 -8.42 -10.78
CA ASP A 161 0.99 -8.40 -10.38
C ASP A 161 0.19 -9.49 -11.11
N GLY A 162 0.48 -9.74 -12.40
CA GLY A 162 -0.10 -10.84 -13.16
C GLY A 162 0.36 -12.22 -12.68
N GLU A 163 1.62 -12.35 -12.28
CA GLU A 163 2.15 -13.57 -11.67
C GLU A 163 1.42 -13.87 -10.34
N TYR A 164 1.19 -12.85 -9.52
CA TYR A 164 0.37 -12.99 -8.32
C TYR A 164 -1.04 -13.53 -8.64
N VAL A 165 -1.72 -12.96 -9.62
CA VAL A 165 -3.07 -13.39 -10.00
C VAL A 165 -3.11 -14.86 -10.43
N ARG A 166 -2.11 -15.30 -11.23
CA ARG A 166 -2.01 -16.68 -11.70
C ARG A 166 -1.76 -17.70 -10.58
N HIS A 167 -1.00 -17.31 -9.55
CA HIS A 167 -0.64 -18.19 -8.43
C HIS A 167 -1.46 -17.93 -7.16
N LEU A 168 -2.55 -17.14 -7.26
CA LEU A 168 -3.37 -16.73 -6.14
C LEU A 168 -3.88 -17.94 -5.36
N SER A 169 -3.33 -18.14 -4.18
CA SER A 169 -3.62 -19.24 -3.27
C SER A 169 -3.23 -18.88 -1.85
N PHE A 170 -3.76 -19.59 -0.86
CA PHE A 170 -3.41 -19.39 0.55
C PHE A 170 -1.89 -19.47 0.79
N ARG A 171 -1.22 -20.46 0.20
CA ARG A 171 0.25 -20.61 0.33
C ARG A 171 1.01 -19.43 -0.25
N PHE A 172 0.55 -18.91 -1.38
CA PHE A 172 1.22 -17.76 -2.02
C PHE A 172 0.97 -16.46 -1.26
N ASP A 173 -0.22 -16.27 -0.70
CA ASP A 173 -0.51 -15.15 0.19
C ASP A 173 0.35 -15.20 1.47
N CYS A 174 0.49 -16.37 2.10
CA CYS A 174 1.39 -16.55 3.23
C CYS A 174 2.85 -16.22 2.85
N LEU A 175 3.33 -16.69 1.70
CA LEU A 175 4.67 -16.37 1.21
C LEU A 175 4.88 -14.85 1.07
N CYS A 176 3.92 -14.16 0.44
CA CYS A 176 3.96 -12.71 0.28
C CYS A 176 3.97 -12.00 1.64
N PHE A 177 3.10 -12.41 2.56
CA PHE A 177 2.98 -11.83 3.89
C PHE A 177 4.28 -11.95 4.70
N PHE A 178 4.84 -13.15 4.81
CA PHE A 178 6.06 -13.36 5.58
C PHE A 178 7.29 -12.69 4.95
N ARG A 179 7.41 -12.69 3.62
CA ARG A 179 8.48 -11.95 2.94
C ARG A 179 8.37 -10.44 3.15
N THR A 180 7.15 -9.90 3.24
CA THR A 180 6.93 -8.48 3.54
C THR A 180 7.48 -8.12 4.91
N ILE A 181 7.26 -8.95 5.94
CA ILE A 181 7.81 -8.70 7.28
C ILE A 181 9.33 -8.56 7.21
N GLY A 182 10.02 -9.46 6.50
CA GLY A 182 11.47 -9.38 6.30
C GLY A 182 11.92 -8.11 5.57
N LYS A 183 11.15 -7.64 4.59
CA LYS A 183 11.44 -6.40 3.85
C LYS A 183 11.24 -5.15 4.71
N VAL A 184 10.15 -5.10 5.47
CA VAL A 184 9.84 -3.99 6.38
C VAL A 184 10.92 -3.86 7.45
N LEU A 185 11.37 -4.96 8.05
CA LEU A 185 12.43 -4.94 9.06
C LEU A 185 13.79 -4.44 8.53
N ARG A 186 14.03 -4.56 7.22
CA ARG A 186 15.27 -4.08 6.56
C ARG A 186 15.13 -2.70 5.93
N CYS A 187 13.96 -2.07 5.99
CA CYS A 187 13.65 -0.82 5.25
C CYS A 187 13.91 -0.92 3.74
N ASP A 188 13.81 -2.12 3.14
CA ASP A 188 14.14 -2.35 1.74
C ASP A 188 13.11 -1.73 0.78
N GLY A 189 13.61 -1.04 -0.27
CA GLY A 189 12.79 -0.56 -1.39
C GLY A 189 12.04 0.76 -1.14
N VAL A 190 12.38 1.51 -0.10
CA VAL A 190 11.87 2.86 0.14
C VAL A 190 12.83 3.88 -0.50
N LEU A 191 12.33 4.64 -1.50
CA LEU A 191 13.11 5.74 -2.09
C LEU A 191 13.12 6.92 -1.10
N GLU A 192 14.30 7.29 -0.65
CA GLU A 192 14.55 8.43 0.27
C GLU A 192 15.61 9.42 -0.26
N LYS A 193 15.92 9.33 -1.56
CA LYS A 193 16.88 10.26 -2.18
C LYS A 193 16.21 11.52 -2.66
#